data_e304ff77ac7c305f3c9603108d8bf4cf
#
_entry.id   e304ff77ac7c305f3c9603108d8bf4cf
#
_cell.length_a   1.000
_cell.length_b   1.000
_cell.length_c   1.000
_cell.angle_alpha   90.00
_cell.angle_beta   90.00
_cell.angle_gamma   90.00
#
_symmetry.space_group_name_H-M   'P 1'
#
loop_
_entity.id
_entity.type
_entity.pdbx_description
1 polymer ?
#
loop_
_entity_poly.entity_id
_entity_poly.type
_entity_poly.pdbx_seq_one_letter_code
_entity_poly.pdbx_strand_id
1 'polypeptide(L)'
;MHSCKPPKKALKKWLEGYPTEEGNYGHLLLEQKTPANQALYDELIPYFESAHLDARQCFHKLARISLHPDDGEVGCDAQYPCALPLTARKGLFGEVMSGMATEAYDFVGKHEWLVPVFLFRNHEDAGQYIYTLNRDPRRTREVLGRKGDDFIAIVINEEGRVTRFIAGEAKWRGIWTSSVVDTVMLGPKVDDPAGSSRKVHNNKGVWFEINRALPVPLGLEQLHAILEECEPQKYASVIASLDRILAHRNPDPVERTDLILLAGGPAATREPRHPLIPWEEMPEEYTAGRDLQVVELIIKDGDSLIDAIYGGLWAKEPVHA
;
A
#
# COMPACT_ATOMS: atom_id res chain seq x y z
N MET A 1 7.04 -3.12 -14.45
CA MET A 1 6.22 -1.91 -14.17
C MET A 1 4.76 -2.32 -14.05
N HIS A 2 3.98 -1.65 -13.19
CA HIS A 2 2.55 -1.90 -13.10
C HIS A 2 1.83 -1.40 -14.35
N SER A 3 0.91 -2.19 -14.90
CA SER A 3 0.21 -1.86 -16.15
C SER A 3 -1.22 -2.41 -16.21
N CYS A 4 -1.63 -3.19 -15.20
CA CYS A 4 -2.97 -3.75 -15.15
C CYS A 4 -3.97 -2.72 -14.61
N LYS A 5 -5.09 -2.54 -15.30
CA LYS A 5 -6.15 -1.66 -14.81
C LYS A 5 -6.97 -2.35 -13.71
N PRO A 6 -7.48 -1.60 -12.72
CA PRO A 6 -8.30 -2.18 -11.67
C PRO A 6 -9.60 -2.80 -12.25
N PRO A 7 -10.05 -3.96 -11.73
CA PRO A 7 -11.25 -4.63 -12.20
C PRO A 7 -12.53 -3.97 -11.64
N LYS A 8 -12.83 -2.75 -12.09
CA LYS A 8 -13.92 -1.89 -11.57
C LYS A 8 -15.28 -2.61 -11.49
N LYS A 9 -15.58 -3.50 -12.46
CA LYS A 9 -16.85 -4.26 -12.47
C LYS A 9 -16.90 -5.30 -11.35
N ALA A 10 -15.79 -6.02 -11.11
CA ALA A 10 -15.70 -7.00 -10.03
C ALA A 10 -15.74 -6.32 -8.67
N LEU A 11 -15.01 -5.21 -8.49
CA LEU A 11 -15.07 -4.40 -7.28
C LEU A 11 -16.49 -3.93 -6.96
N LYS A 12 -17.22 -3.40 -7.93
CA LYS A 12 -18.63 -2.96 -7.77
C LYS A 12 -19.59 -4.11 -7.42
N LYS A 13 -19.31 -5.34 -7.87
CA LYS A 13 -20.10 -6.52 -7.47
C LYS A 13 -19.77 -6.98 -6.05
N TRP A 14 -18.53 -6.87 -5.66
CA TRP A 14 -18.02 -7.37 -4.38
C TRP A 14 -18.23 -6.39 -3.23
N LEU A 15 -18.00 -5.10 -3.48
CA LEU A 15 -18.04 -4.04 -2.49
C LEU A 15 -19.21 -3.09 -2.73
N GLU A 16 -19.80 -2.62 -1.64
CA GLU A 16 -20.69 -1.45 -1.63
C GLU A 16 -19.87 -0.25 -1.16
N GLY A 17 -19.97 0.85 -1.90
CA GLY A 17 -19.22 2.07 -1.64
C GLY A 17 -20.11 3.19 -1.11
N TYR A 18 -19.64 3.88 -0.08
CA TYR A 18 -20.30 5.04 0.53
C TYR A 18 -19.30 6.20 0.54
N PRO A 19 -19.21 6.96 -0.56
CA PRO A 19 -18.33 8.12 -0.66
C PRO A 19 -18.93 9.33 0.02
N THR A 20 -18.09 10.13 0.68
CA THR A 20 -18.40 11.49 1.12
C THR A 20 -17.24 12.41 0.73
N GLU A 21 -17.53 13.68 0.43
CA GLU A 21 -16.53 14.68 0.06
C GLU A 21 -16.95 16.02 0.66
N GLU A 22 -16.06 16.65 1.44
CA GLU A 22 -16.26 17.95 2.05
C GLU A 22 -14.97 18.77 1.90
N GLY A 23 -15.00 19.75 1.02
CA GLY A 23 -13.83 20.62 0.75
C GLY A 23 -12.62 19.83 0.23
N ASN A 24 -11.57 19.78 1.03
CA ASN A 24 -10.32 19.04 0.76
C ASN A 24 -10.25 17.68 1.48
N TYR A 25 -11.37 17.18 1.97
CA TYR A 25 -11.49 15.88 2.63
C TYR A 25 -12.42 14.96 1.84
N GLY A 26 -11.91 13.78 1.46
CA GLY A 26 -12.71 12.71 0.89
C GLY A 26 -12.65 11.47 1.77
N HIS A 27 -13.80 10.83 1.97
CA HIS A 27 -13.89 9.56 2.68
C HIS A 27 -14.63 8.54 1.82
N LEU A 28 -14.10 7.35 1.69
CA LEU A 28 -14.71 6.25 0.97
C LEU A 28 -14.77 5.01 1.85
N LEU A 29 -15.96 4.68 2.34
CA LEU A 29 -16.21 3.42 3.01
C LEU A 29 -16.59 2.36 1.96
N LEU A 30 -15.81 1.30 1.88
CA LEU A 30 -16.05 0.11 1.05
C LEU A 30 -16.39 -1.08 1.94
N GLU A 31 -17.59 -1.59 1.84
CA GLU A 31 -18.04 -2.76 2.61
C GLU A 31 -18.28 -3.96 1.73
N GLN A 32 -17.78 -5.11 2.15
CA GLN A 32 -18.06 -6.37 1.49
C GLN A 32 -19.55 -6.70 1.53
N LYS A 33 -20.20 -6.75 0.36
CA LYS A 33 -21.61 -7.11 0.22
C LYS A 33 -21.83 -8.55 -0.21
N THR A 34 -20.87 -9.14 -0.93
CA THR A 34 -20.93 -10.54 -1.36
C THR A 34 -19.69 -11.28 -0.87
N PRO A 35 -19.81 -12.59 -0.52
CA PRO A 35 -18.64 -13.38 -0.17
C PRO A 35 -17.63 -13.39 -1.32
N ALA A 36 -16.35 -13.37 -0.97
CA ALA A 36 -15.29 -13.59 -1.94
C ALA A 36 -15.38 -15.02 -2.51
N ASN A 37 -15.11 -15.19 -3.79
CA ASN A 37 -15.19 -16.47 -4.48
C ASN A 37 -14.15 -16.53 -5.60
N GLN A 38 -14.02 -17.69 -6.24
CA GLN A 38 -13.03 -17.92 -7.30
C GLN A 38 -13.16 -16.92 -8.46
N ALA A 39 -14.36 -16.54 -8.87
CA ALA A 39 -14.56 -15.58 -9.95
C ALA A 39 -14.01 -14.17 -9.57
N LEU A 40 -14.13 -13.77 -8.31
CA LEU A 40 -13.50 -12.54 -7.81
C LEU A 40 -11.97 -12.68 -7.79
N TYR A 41 -11.45 -13.80 -7.32
CA TYR A 41 -9.99 -14.01 -7.29
C TYR A 41 -9.38 -13.95 -8.69
N ASP A 42 -10.02 -14.60 -9.67
CA ASP A 42 -9.58 -14.57 -11.07
C ASP A 42 -9.54 -13.15 -11.67
N GLU A 43 -10.40 -12.25 -11.20
CA GLU A 43 -10.42 -10.84 -11.62
C GLU A 43 -9.39 -9.97 -10.86
N LEU A 44 -9.07 -10.29 -9.59
CA LEU A 44 -8.13 -9.52 -8.77
C LEU A 44 -6.67 -9.93 -9.03
N ILE A 45 -6.41 -11.23 -9.22
CA ILE A 45 -5.05 -11.79 -9.38
C ILE A 45 -4.22 -11.04 -10.43
N PRO A 46 -4.70 -10.72 -11.64
CA PRO A 46 -3.89 -10.01 -12.63
C PRO A 46 -3.39 -8.64 -12.16
N TYR A 47 -4.19 -7.92 -11.37
CA TYR A 47 -3.77 -6.64 -10.79
C TYR A 47 -2.68 -6.85 -9.73
N PHE A 48 -2.83 -7.85 -8.86
CA PHE A 48 -1.82 -8.22 -7.86
C PHE A 48 -0.52 -8.71 -8.50
N GLU A 49 -0.58 -9.52 -9.54
CA GLU A 49 0.61 -9.94 -10.30
C GLU A 49 1.35 -8.75 -10.89
N SER A 50 0.61 -7.83 -11.52
CA SER A 50 1.15 -6.60 -12.07
C SER A 50 1.77 -5.69 -10.99
N ALA A 51 1.14 -5.60 -9.81
CA ALA A 51 1.66 -4.84 -8.68
C ALA A 51 2.97 -5.41 -8.14
N HIS A 52 3.10 -6.72 -8.09
CA HIS A 52 4.27 -7.41 -7.56
C HIS A 52 5.38 -7.66 -8.59
N LEU A 53 5.12 -7.41 -9.88
CA LEU A 53 6.01 -7.82 -10.98
C LEU A 53 7.43 -7.25 -10.83
N ASP A 54 7.55 -5.97 -10.54
CA ASP A 54 8.84 -5.30 -10.39
C ASP A 54 9.67 -5.89 -9.24
N ALA A 55 9.08 -6.01 -8.06
CA ALA A 55 9.75 -6.59 -6.91
C ALA A 55 10.10 -8.07 -7.13
N ARG A 56 9.21 -8.86 -7.75
CA ARG A 56 9.49 -10.26 -8.13
C ARG A 56 10.73 -10.37 -9.00
N GLN A 57 10.84 -9.54 -10.04
CA GLN A 57 12.00 -9.53 -10.93
C GLN A 57 13.28 -9.13 -10.19
N CYS A 58 13.21 -8.10 -9.34
CA CYS A 58 14.34 -7.66 -8.53
C CYS A 58 14.83 -8.76 -7.59
N PHE A 59 13.95 -9.37 -6.82
CA PHE A 59 14.29 -10.41 -5.85
C PHE A 59 14.79 -11.69 -6.51
N HIS A 60 14.24 -12.08 -7.67
CA HIS A 60 14.75 -13.23 -8.41
C HIS A 60 16.17 -13.00 -8.95
N LYS A 61 16.50 -11.76 -9.39
CA LYS A 61 17.88 -11.41 -9.76
C LYS A 61 18.82 -11.53 -8.54
N LEU A 62 18.41 -10.99 -7.39
CA LEU A 62 19.22 -11.05 -6.16
C LEU A 62 19.43 -12.50 -5.68
N ALA A 63 18.41 -13.34 -5.71
CA ALA A 63 18.52 -14.75 -5.35
C ALA A 63 19.48 -15.52 -6.24
N ARG A 64 19.54 -15.22 -7.55
CA ARG A 64 20.50 -15.83 -8.49
C ARG A 64 21.93 -15.35 -8.30
N ILE A 65 22.13 -14.10 -7.88
CA ILE A 65 23.48 -13.51 -7.66
C ILE A 65 24.09 -14.02 -6.35
N SER A 66 23.26 -14.33 -5.33
CA SER A 66 23.73 -14.80 -4.01
C SER A 66 24.09 -16.28 -3.97
N LEU A 67 23.94 -17.01 -5.07
CA LEU A 67 24.26 -18.44 -5.14
C LEU A 67 25.72 -18.63 -5.53
N HIS A 68 26.50 -19.18 -4.59
CA HIS A 68 27.83 -19.66 -4.88
C HIS A 68 27.73 -20.82 -5.89
N PRO A 69 28.64 -20.92 -6.91
CA PRO A 69 28.58 -22.02 -7.89
C PRO A 69 28.62 -23.43 -7.30
N ASP A 70 29.08 -23.55 -6.04
CA ASP A 70 29.20 -24.82 -5.31
C ASP A 70 27.97 -25.14 -4.45
N ASP A 71 27.00 -24.24 -4.32
CA ASP A 71 25.73 -24.52 -3.63
C ASP A 71 24.84 -25.27 -4.62
N GLY A 72 24.67 -26.59 -4.38
CA GLY A 72 23.83 -27.46 -5.21
C GLY A 72 22.43 -26.92 -5.44
N GLU A 73 21.64 -27.58 -6.26
CA GLU A 73 20.33 -27.18 -6.78
C GLU A 73 19.54 -26.25 -5.84
N VAL A 74 19.36 -25.00 -6.27
CA VAL A 74 18.59 -24.01 -5.55
C VAL A 74 17.18 -24.54 -5.39
N GLY A 75 16.79 -24.83 -4.16
CA GLY A 75 15.44 -25.20 -3.87
C GLY A 75 14.47 -24.15 -4.43
N CYS A 76 13.50 -24.57 -5.20
CA CYS A 76 12.46 -23.75 -5.83
C CYS A 76 11.60 -22.98 -4.84
N ASP A 77 11.91 -22.99 -3.55
CA ASP A 77 10.99 -22.66 -2.47
C ASP A 77 10.92 -21.16 -2.10
N ALA A 78 11.85 -20.35 -2.59
CA ALA A 78 11.85 -18.91 -2.32
C ALA A 78 11.12 -18.12 -3.41
N GLN A 79 9.83 -18.38 -3.61
CA GLN A 79 9.02 -17.64 -4.59
C GLN A 79 8.43 -16.38 -3.94
N TYR A 80 8.94 -15.21 -4.33
CA TYR A 80 8.30 -13.94 -3.99
C TYR A 80 6.98 -13.77 -4.76
N PRO A 81 5.88 -13.30 -4.15
CA PRO A 81 5.72 -12.96 -2.73
C PRO A 81 5.18 -14.13 -1.88
N CYS A 82 4.97 -15.31 -2.46
CA CYS A 82 4.29 -16.44 -1.80
C CYS A 82 5.08 -16.97 -0.59
N ALA A 83 6.42 -16.90 -0.64
CA ALA A 83 7.30 -17.27 0.46
C ALA A 83 7.32 -16.27 1.64
N LEU A 84 6.70 -15.11 1.50
CA LEU A 84 6.63 -14.13 2.58
C LEU A 84 5.73 -14.59 3.72
N PRO A 85 6.05 -14.21 4.99
CA PRO A 85 5.17 -14.46 6.12
C PRO A 85 3.80 -13.83 5.91
N LEU A 86 2.76 -14.41 6.50
CA LEU A 86 1.40 -13.90 6.42
C LEU A 86 1.30 -12.41 6.82
N THR A 87 2.08 -11.98 7.84
CA THR A 87 2.10 -10.57 8.27
C THR A 87 2.59 -9.63 7.16
N ALA A 88 3.65 -10.01 6.44
CA ALA A 88 4.16 -9.23 5.31
C ALA A 88 3.15 -9.23 4.15
N ARG A 89 2.56 -10.40 3.82
CA ARG A 89 1.51 -10.49 2.77
C ARG A 89 0.30 -9.61 3.09
N LYS A 90 -0.11 -9.50 4.36
CA LYS A 90 -1.17 -8.60 4.81
C LYS A 90 -0.82 -7.11 4.59
N GLY A 91 0.41 -6.72 4.89
CA GLY A 91 0.89 -5.36 4.62
C GLY A 91 0.84 -5.04 3.12
N LEU A 92 1.50 -5.87 2.31
CA LEU A 92 1.54 -5.71 0.85
C LEU A 92 0.15 -5.76 0.21
N PHE A 93 -0.76 -6.60 0.73
CA PHE A 93 -2.16 -6.62 0.29
C PHE A 93 -2.83 -5.26 0.51
N GLY A 94 -2.63 -4.65 1.68
CA GLY A 94 -3.14 -3.31 1.98
C GLY A 94 -2.62 -2.26 0.99
N GLU A 95 -1.32 -2.29 0.68
CA GLU A 95 -0.70 -1.38 -0.29
C GLU A 95 -1.28 -1.59 -1.71
N VAL A 96 -1.45 -2.85 -2.17
CA VAL A 96 -2.08 -3.13 -3.48
C VAL A 96 -3.53 -2.64 -3.51
N MET A 97 -4.28 -2.86 -2.43
CA MET A 97 -5.66 -2.38 -2.34
C MET A 97 -5.74 -0.84 -2.31
N SER A 98 -4.74 -0.15 -1.73
CA SER A 98 -4.64 1.31 -1.79
C SER A 98 -4.50 1.79 -3.23
N GLY A 99 -3.58 1.21 -3.99
CA GLY A 99 -3.40 1.52 -5.41
C GLY A 99 -4.64 1.20 -6.23
N MET A 100 -5.21 0.02 -6.02
CA MET A 100 -6.43 -0.42 -6.72
C MET A 100 -7.62 0.51 -6.45
N ALA A 101 -7.83 0.92 -5.19
CA ALA A 101 -8.88 1.86 -4.83
C ALA A 101 -8.63 3.24 -5.44
N THR A 102 -7.39 3.73 -5.40
CA THR A 102 -6.98 5.02 -5.97
C THR A 102 -7.24 5.10 -7.48
N GLU A 103 -6.96 4.03 -8.24
CA GLU A 103 -7.23 3.99 -9.68
C GLU A 103 -8.68 3.63 -10.05
N ALA A 104 -9.45 3.04 -9.12
CA ALA A 104 -10.80 2.56 -9.40
C ALA A 104 -11.89 3.58 -9.09
N TYR A 105 -11.70 4.42 -8.08
CA TYR A 105 -12.71 5.32 -7.54
C TYR A 105 -12.31 6.78 -7.70
N ASP A 106 -13.31 7.65 -7.79
CA ASP A 106 -13.09 9.09 -7.77
C ASP A 106 -12.83 9.54 -6.32
N PHE A 107 -11.77 10.32 -6.14
CA PHE A 107 -11.35 10.88 -4.85
C PHE A 107 -11.48 12.40 -4.87
N VAL A 108 -11.06 13.05 -3.77
CA VAL A 108 -10.95 14.50 -3.66
C VAL A 108 -10.31 15.09 -4.92
N GLY A 109 -10.96 16.05 -5.54
CA GLY A 109 -10.53 16.68 -6.78
C GLY A 109 -10.71 15.85 -8.05
N LYS A 110 -11.21 14.64 -7.98
CA LYS A 110 -11.52 13.75 -9.14
C LYS A 110 -10.36 13.61 -10.11
N HIS A 111 -9.17 13.36 -9.60
CA HIS A 111 -7.96 13.21 -10.40
C HIS A 111 -7.87 11.82 -11.06
N GLU A 112 -7.30 11.78 -12.26
CA GLU A 112 -6.95 10.52 -12.93
C GLU A 112 -5.62 9.99 -12.38
N TRP A 113 -5.69 9.24 -11.29
CA TRP A 113 -4.53 8.68 -10.63
C TRP A 113 -3.93 7.51 -11.41
N LEU A 114 -2.60 7.48 -11.47
CA LEU A 114 -1.81 6.40 -12.05
C LEU A 114 -0.81 5.88 -11.01
N VAL A 115 -0.77 4.57 -10.83
CA VAL A 115 0.25 3.86 -10.05
C VAL A 115 1.26 3.22 -11.01
N PRO A 116 2.38 3.86 -11.34
CA PRO A 116 3.32 3.30 -12.33
C PRO A 116 4.05 2.06 -11.82
N VAL A 117 4.25 1.99 -10.50
CA VAL A 117 4.91 0.87 -9.83
C VAL A 117 4.55 0.88 -8.34
N PHE A 118 4.47 -0.31 -7.74
CA PHE A 118 4.42 -0.47 -6.29
C PHE A 118 5.86 -0.58 -5.77
N LEU A 119 6.17 0.15 -4.69
CA LEU A 119 7.53 0.35 -4.19
C LEU A 119 8.07 -0.86 -3.39
N PHE A 120 7.56 -2.06 -3.66
CA PHE A 120 7.87 -3.28 -2.89
C PHE A 120 9.33 -3.69 -2.94
N ARG A 121 10.07 -3.39 -4.02
CA ARG A 121 11.52 -3.68 -4.10
C ARG A 121 12.32 -2.91 -3.05
N ASN A 122 11.81 -1.75 -2.62
CA ASN A 122 12.43 -0.90 -1.62
C ASN A 122 12.04 -1.30 -0.19
N HIS A 123 11.27 -2.37 -0.04
CA HIS A 123 10.97 -3.00 1.23
C HIS A 123 12.23 -3.73 1.72
N GLU A 124 13.09 -3.01 2.42
CA GLU A 124 14.39 -3.50 2.88
C GLU A 124 14.25 -4.82 3.66
N ASP A 125 13.17 -4.94 4.44
CA ASP A 125 12.84 -6.13 5.21
C ASP A 125 12.42 -7.31 4.33
N ALA A 126 11.68 -7.08 3.24
CA ALA A 126 11.30 -8.15 2.32
C ALA A 126 12.52 -8.70 1.58
N GLY A 127 13.42 -7.84 1.11
CA GLY A 127 14.69 -8.23 0.48
C GLY A 127 15.59 -8.99 1.45
N GLN A 128 15.78 -8.48 2.66
CA GLN A 128 16.59 -9.15 3.70
C GLN A 128 15.95 -10.47 4.18
N TYR A 129 14.62 -10.54 4.24
CA TYR A 129 13.92 -11.76 4.63
C TYR A 129 14.13 -12.87 3.59
N ILE A 130 13.96 -12.57 2.30
CA ILE A 130 14.19 -13.51 1.20
C ILE A 130 15.66 -13.97 1.17
N TYR A 131 16.60 -13.02 1.32
CA TYR A 131 18.03 -13.34 1.40
C TYR A 131 18.35 -14.23 2.61
N THR A 132 17.70 -14.00 3.74
CA THR A 132 17.92 -14.78 4.97
C THR A 132 17.30 -16.18 4.85
N LEU A 133 16.13 -16.31 4.24
CA LEU A 133 15.49 -17.61 3.97
C LEU A 133 16.34 -18.50 3.08
N ASN A 134 17.00 -17.94 2.06
CA ASN A 134 17.91 -18.69 1.19
C ASN A 134 19.14 -19.22 1.94
N ARG A 135 19.58 -18.55 3.03
CA ARG A 135 20.74 -18.98 3.83
C ARG A 135 20.36 -19.80 5.06
N ASP A 136 19.22 -19.54 5.67
CA ASP A 136 18.74 -20.27 6.86
C ASP A 136 17.21 -20.32 6.90
N PRO A 137 16.60 -21.38 6.33
CA PRO A 137 15.14 -21.56 6.29
C PRO A 137 14.47 -21.64 7.67
N ARG A 138 15.26 -21.82 8.75
CA ARG A 138 14.74 -21.95 10.12
C ARG A 138 14.72 -20.64 10.89
N ARG A 139 15.25 -19.57 10.34
CA ARG A 139 15.39 -18.29 11.03
C ARG A 139 14.07 -17.50 10.97
N THR A 140 13.41 -17.35 12.11
CA THR A 140 12.33 -16.38 12.29
C THR A 140 12.92 -15.01 12.62
N ARG A 141 12.48 -13.97 11.91
CA ARG A 141 12.89 -12.59 12.16
C ARG A 141 11.65 -11.73 12.40
N GLU A 142 11.76 -10.79 13.33
CA GLU A 142 10.82 -9.68 13.43
C GLU A 142 11.02 -8.77 12.22
N VAL A 143 9.94 -8.53 11.47
CA VAL A 143 9.95 -7.62 10.34
C VAL A 143 9.79 -6.21 10.91
N LEU A 144 10.82 -5.39 10.76
CA LEU A 144 10.73 -3.95 11.05
C LEU A 144 9.98 -3.28 9.90
N GLY A 145 9.02 -2.42 10.20
CA GLY A 145 8.24 -1.72 9.20
C GLY A 145 9.10 -0.86 8.28
N ARG A 146 8.62 -0.63 7.05
CA ARG A 146 9.25 0.23 6.06
C ARG A 146 9.37 1.66 6.58
N LYS A 147 10.46 2.34 6.23
CA LYS A 147 10.60 3.78 6.41
C LYS A 147 10.08 4.50 5.15
N GLY A 148 9.13 5.39 5.30
CA GLY A 148 8.55 6.17 4.20
C GLY A 148 7.09 5.82 3.93
N ASP A 149 6.52 6.41 2.89
CA ASP A 149 5.13 6.19 2.50
C ASP A 149 4.95 4.76 1.96
N ASP A 150 3.85 4.10 2.30
CA ASP A 150 3.54 2.74 1.84
C ASP A 150 3.15 2.73 0.36
N PHE A 151 2.69 3.87 -0.17
CA PHE A 151 2.05 3.94 -1.47
C PHE A 151 2.25 5.32 -2.12
N ILE A 152 2.46 5.33 -3.45
CA ILE A 152 2.55 6.54 -4.28
C ILE A 152 1.74 6.36 -5.56
N ALA A 153 0.91 7.35 -5.90
CA ALA A 153 0.36 7.52 -7.24
C ALA A 153 0.60 8.94 -7.73
N ILE A 154 0.52 9.14 -9.04
CA ILE A 154 0.76 10.43 -9.69
C ILE A 154 -0.37 10.78 -10.65
N VAL A 155 -0.56 12.07 -10.89
CA VAL A 155 -1.35 12.60 -12.00
C VAL A 155 -0.40 13.19 -13.02
N ILE A 156 -0.59 12.82 -14.28
CA ILE A 156 0.23 13.25 -15.41
C ILE A 156 -0.65 14.06 -16.37
N ASN A 157 -0.19 15.25 -16.76
CA ASN A 157 -0.88 16.03 -17.78
C ASN A 157 -0.56 15.53 -19.22
N GLU A 158 -1.14 16.18 -20.22
CA GLU A 158 -0.95 15.81 -21.64
C GLU A 158 0.51 15.90 -22.11
N GLU A 159 1.32 16.76 -21.50
CA GLU A 159 2.76 16.87 -21.78
C GLU A 159 3.61 15.81 -21.03
N GLY A 160 3.00 14.94 -20.26
CA GLY A 160 3.69 13.92 -19.47
C GLY A 160 4.33 14.46 -18.19
N ARG A 161 3.95 15.67 -17.70
CA ARG A 161 4.45 16.24 -16.44
C ARG A 161 3.62 15.75 -15.28
N VAL A 162 4.27 15.45 -14.19
CA VAL A 162 3.61 15.18 -12.90
C VAL A 162 3.08 16.50 -12.33
N THR A 163 1.79 16.60 -12.17
CA THR A 163 1.10 17.79 -11.66
C THR A 163 0.65 17.64 -10.21
N ARG A 164 0.43 16.41 -9.78
CA ARG A 164 0.00 16.07 -8.42
C ARG A 164 0.47 14.66 -8.08
N PHE A 165 0.69 14.40 -6.80
CA PHE A 165 0.88 13.02 -6.31
C PHE A 165 0.01 12.76 -5.09
N ILE A 166 -0.29 11.49 -4.86
CA ILE A 166 -0.89 10.98 -3.63
C ILE A 166 0.12 10.08 -2.94
N ALA A 167 0.32 10.29 -1.63
CA ALA A 167 1.17 9.47 -0.79
C ALA A 167 0.35 8.95 0.38
N GLY A 168 0.50 7.70 0.74
CA GLY A 168 -0.41 7.08 1.67
C GLY A 168 0.20 6.09 2.61
N GLU A 169 -0.58 5.80 3.63
CA GLU A 169 -0.34 4.85 4.69
C GLU A 169 -1.45 3.80 4.69
N ALA A 170 -1.09 2.54 4.56
CA ALA A 170 -2.02 1.41 4.57
C ALA A 170 -1.89 0.61 5.86
N LYS A 171 -3.02 0.35 6.51
CA LYS A 171 -3.04 -0.46 7.74
C LYS A 171 -4.02 -1.60 7.62
N TRP A 172 -3.53 -2.83 7.83
CA TRP A 172 -4.34 -4.03 7.92
C TRP A 172 -4.52 -4.47 9.37
N ARG A 173 -5.76 -4.83 9.72
CA ARG A 173 -6.08 -5.49 10.99
C ARG A 173 -7.09 -6.61 10.76
N GLY A 174 -6.90 -7.73 11.47
CA GLY A 174 -7.86 -8.84 11.41
C GLY A 174 -9.26 -8.44 11.87
N ILE A 175 -9.33 -7.58 12.90
CA ILE A 175 -10.58 -7.02 13.43
C ILE A 175 -10.36 -5.55 13.80
N TRP A 176 -11.25 -4.68 13.35
CA TRP A 176 -11.30 -3.26 13.71
C TRP A 176 -12.29 -3.02 14.83
N THR A 177 -11.83 -2.83 16.05
CA THR A 177 -12.60 -2.30 17.18
C THR A 177 -12.23 -0.83 17.40
N SER A 178 -13.07 -0.04 18.08
CA SER A 178 -12.75 1.37 18.38
C SER A 178 -11.39 1.51 19.06
N SER A 179 -11.04 0.64 20.02
CA SER A 179 -9.74 0.69 20.68
C SER A 179 -8.57 0.34 19.76
N VAL A 180 -8.79 -0.48 18.73
CA VAL A 180 -7.77 -0.78 17.70
C VAL A 180 -7.60 0.42 16.78
N VAL A 181 -8.69 1.07 16.38
CA VAL A 181 -8.66 2.32 15.61
C VAL A 181 -7.86 3.38 16.38
N ASP A 182 -8.22 3.67 17.63
CA ASP A 182 -7.50 4.63 18.48
C ASP A 182 -6.01 4.30 18.58
N THR A 183 -5.68 3.01 18.80
CA THR A 183 -4.28 2.59 18.90
C THR A 183 -3.50 2.78 17.61
N VAL A 184 -4.11 2.53 16.46
CA VAL A 184 -3.47 2.71 15.14
C VAL A 184 -3.36 4.19 14.81
N MET A 185 -4.41 4.96 15.04
CA MET A 185 -4.46 6.37 14.63
C MET A 185 -3.70 7.29 15.59
N LEU A 186 -3.78 7.05 16.90
CA LEU A 186 -3.16 7.88 17.95
C LEU A 186 -1.88 7.27 18.54
N GLY A 187 -1.58 6.01 18.22
CA GLY A 187 -0.46 5.27 18.77
C GLY A 187 -0.81 4.49 20.06
N PRO A 188 0.08 3.60 20.51
CA PRO A 188 -0.15 2.77 21.69
C PRO A 188 -0.31 3.60 22.97
N LYS A 189 -1.06 3.05 23.93
CA LYS A 189 -1.22 3.64 25.26
C LYS A 189 0.03 3.40 26.09
N VAL A 190 0.57 4.47 26.65
CA VAL A 190 1.72 4.52 27.56
C VAL A 190 1.31 5.12 28.90
N ASP A 191 2.17 4.99 29.91
CA ASP A 191 1.95 5.65 31.19
C ASP A 191 1.95 7.17 30.97
N ASP A 192 1.01 7.86 31.63
CA ASP A 192 0.85 9.30 31.49
C ASP A 192 2.13 10.04 31.96
N PRO A 193 2.82 10.78 31.09
CA PRO A 193 3.99 11.55 31.49
C PRO A 193 3.68 12.62 32.56
N ALA A 194 2.44 13.02 32.73
CA ALA A 194 2.01 13.90 33.82
C ALA A 194 1.84 13.17 35.19
N GLY A 195 2.12 11.86 35.23
CA GLY A 195 2.13 11.08 36.48
C GLY A 195 0.74 10.66 36.97
N SER A 196 -0.32 10.75 36.13
CA SER A 196 -1.61 10.18 36.48
C SER A 196 -1.59 8.66 36.42
N SER A 197 -2.50 8.00 37.15
CA SER A 197 -2.65 6.53 37.10
C SER A 197 -3.30 6.01 35.80
N ARG A 198 -3.67 6.90 34.87
CA ARG A 198 -4.30 6.57 33.59
C ARG A 198 -3.25 6.43 32.49
N LYS A 199 -3.47 5.48 31.58
CA LYS A 199 -2.70 5.39 30.34
C LYS A 199 -3.26 6.32 29.29
N VAL A 200 -2.39 7.02 28.57
CA VAL A 200 -2.70 7.93 27.47
C VAL A 200 -2.07 7.46 26.18
N HIS A 201 -2.63 7.80 25.03
CA HIS A 201 -1.99 7.53 23.75
C HIS A 201 -0.70 8.34 23.62
N ASN A 202 0.33 7.72 23.04
CA ASN A 202 1.64 8.38 22.87
C ASN A 202 1.70 9.37 21.72
N ASN A 203 0.59 9.54 21.00
CA ASN A 203 0.43 10.39 19.81
C ASN A 203 1.48 10.14 18.70
N LYS A 204 1.90 8.86 18.54
CA LYS A 204 2.83 8.41 17.49
C LYS A 204 2.17 7.38 16.57
N GLY A 205 0.90 7.55 16.29
CA GLY A 205 0.14 6.75 15.34
C GLY A 205 0.15 7.35 13.91
N VAL A 206 -0.80 6.89 13.10
CA VAL A 206 -0.92 7.31 11.68
C VAL A 206 -1.06 8.82 11.54
N TRP A 207 -1.83 9.48 12.41
CA TRP A 207 -1.97 10.95 12.39
C TRP A 207 -0.62 11.66 12.55
N PHE A 208 0.23 11.18 13.45
CA PHE A 208 1.57 11.76 13.64
C PHE A 208 2.44 11.58 12.39
N GLU A 209 2.41 10.38 11.77
CA GLU A 209 3.23 10.10 10.60
C GLU A 209 2.82 10.98 9.41
N ILE A 210 1.52 11.08 9.14
CA ILE A 210 0.99 11.89 8.03
C ILE A 210 1.22 13.39 8.27
N ASN A 211 0.96 13.90 9.46
CA ASN A 211 1.13 15.31 9.77
C ASN A 211 2.58 15.78 9.64
N ARG A 212 3.55 14.92 9.99
CA ARG A 212 4.98 15.25 9.89
C ARG A 212 5.61 14.94 8.55
N ALA A 213 4.86 14.29 7.65
CA ALA A 213 5.40 13.87 6.37
C ALA A 213 5.99 15.06 5.58
N LEU A 214 7.15 14.82 4.98
CA LEU A 214 7.83 15.82 4.17
C LEU A 214 6.96 16.23 2.98
N PRO A 215 7.07 17.50 2.52
CA PRO A 215 6.36 17.97 1.32
C PRO A 215 6.62 17.10 0.10
N VAL A 216 7.87 16.68 -0.09
CA VAL A 216 8.27 15.70 -1.11
C VAL A 216 8.65 14.40 -0.41
N PRO A 217 7.88 13.32 -0.56
CA PRO A 217 8.13 12.07 0.13
C PRO A 217 9.25 11.27 -0.54
N LEU A 218 9.94 10.45 0.25
CA LEU A 218 10.98 9.52 -0.23
C LEU A 218 10.46 8.59 -1.34
N GLY A 219 9.17 8.26 -1.32
CA GLY A 219 8.53 7.45 -2.35
C GLY A 219 8.64 8.02 -3.76
N LEU A 220 8.70 9.35 -3.94
CA LEU A 220 8.93 9.95 -5.26
C LEU A 220 10.36 9.74 -5.76
N GLU A 221 11.37 9.79 -4.89
CA GLU A 221 12.76 9.47 -5.24
C GLU A 221 12.88 7.99 -5.66
N GLN A 222 12.21 7.10 -4.93
CA GLN A 222 12.17 5.67 -5.24
C GLN A 222 11.45 5.42 -6.57
N LEU A 223 10.32 6.08 -6.81
CA LEU A 223 9.60 6.01 -8.08
C LEU A 223 10.50 6.46 -9.23
N HIS A 224 11.15 7.62 -9.11
CA HIS A 224 12.07 8.16 -10.12
C HIS A 224 13.15 7.13 -10.48
N ALA A 225 13.85 6.59 -9.47
CA ALA A 225 14.93 5.62 -9.68
C ALA A 225 14.45 4.33 -10.40
N ILE A 226 13.24 3.86 -10.05
CA ILE A 226 12.66 2.67 -10.69
C ILE A 226 12.29 2.94 -12.15
N LEU A 227 11.68 4.10 -12.44
CA LEU A 227 11.32 4.48 -13.81
C LEU A 227 12.55 4.61 -14.69
N GLU A 228 13.61 5.24 -14.18
CA GLU A 228 14.88 5.40 -14.87
C GLU A 228 15.57 4.06 -15.15
N GLU A 229 15.56 3.13 -14.19
CA GLU A 229 16.13 1.79 -14.35
C GLU A 229 15.36 0.91 -15.33
N CYS A 230 14.01 0.91 -15.25
CA CYS A 230 13.21 -0.12 -15.89
C CYS A 230 12.69 0.26 -17.27
N GLU A 231 12.14 1.47 -17.43
CA GLU A 231 11.48 1.90 -18.67
C GLU A 231 11.79 3.39 -18.99
N PRO A 232 13.07 3.79 -19.08
CA PRO A 232 13.46 5.21 -19.20
C PRO A 232 12.87 5.90 -20.43
N GLN A 233 12.74 5.19 -21.54
CA GLN A 233 12.21 5.77 -22.78
C GLN A 233 10.70 6.03 -22.69
N LYS A 234 9.94 5.09 -22.12
CA LYS A 234 8.50 5.19 -21.96
C LYS A 234 8.10 6.30 -21.00
N TYR A 235 8.87 6.48 -19.93
CA TYR A 235 8.59 7.45 -18.87
C TYR A 235 9.50 8.68 -18.92
N ALA A 236 10.15 8.97 -20.05
CA ALA A 236 11.11 10.06 -20.19
C ALA A 236 10.58 11.42 -19.71
N SER A 237 9.32 11.78 -20.07
CA SER A 237 8.71 13.03 -19.65
C SER A 237 8.40 13.06 -18.15
N VAL A 238 7.98 11.92 -17.59
CA VAL A 238 7.71 11.76 -16.15
C VAL A 238 9.01 11.86 -15.37
N ILE A 239 10.07 11.17 -15.80
CA ILE A 239 11.40 11.23 -15.19
C ILE A 239 11.91 12.67 -15.18
N ALA A 240 11.89 13.35 -16.32
CA ALA A 240 12.30 14.76 -16.41
C ALA A 240 11.43 15.72 -15.56
N SER A 241 10.17 15.37 -15.31
CA SER A 241 9.33 16.11 -14.38
C SER A 241 9.72 15.86 -12.93
N LEU A 242 9.98 14.58 -12.57
CA LEU A 242 10.44 14.21 -11.23
C LEU A 242 11.82 14.79 -10.92
N ASP A 243 12.76 14.87 -11.89
CA ASP A 243 14.04 15.55 -11.73
C ASP A 243 13.87 17.00 -11.23
N ARG A 244 12.89 17.72 -11.77
CA ARG A 244 12.62 19.11 -11.38
C ARG A 244 11.95 19.20 -10.01
N ILE A 245 11.03 18.28 -9.69
CA ILE A 245 10.36 18.21 -8.39
C ILE A 245 11.36 17.87 -7.28
N LEU A 246 12.30 16.95 -7.56
CA LEU A 246 13.32 16.47 -6.62
C LEU A 246 14.57 17.36 -6.55
N ALA A 247 14.64 18.43 -7.35
CA ALA A 247 15.81 19.31 -7.40
C ALA A 247 16.10 19.96 -6.03
N HIS A 248 17.37 19.94 -5.60
CA HIS A 248 17.80 20.57 -4.34
C HIS A 248 17.65 22.10 -4.33
N ARG A 249 17.66 22.73 -5.50
CA ARG A 249 17.52 24.18 -5.66
C ARG A 249 16.35 24.50 -6.56
N ASN A 250 15.45 25.34 -6.06
CA ASN A 250 14.24 25.75 -6.78
C ASN A 250 13.44 24.56 -7.36
N PRO A 251 12.99 23.60 -6.53
CA PRO A 251 12.17 22.51 -7.01
C PRO A 251 10.87 23.03 -7.61
N ASP A 252 10.39 22.35 -8.66
CA ASP A 252 9.06 22.64 -9.19
C ASP A 252 8.00 22.32 -8.11
N PRO A 253 7.03 23.20 -7.88
CA PRO A 253 5.96 22.92 -6.94
C PRO A 253 5.08 21.80 -7.47
N VAL A 254 4.71 20.88 -6.60
CA VAL A 254 3.78 19.80 -6.91
C VAL A 254 2.79 19.64 -5.76
N GLU A 255 1.52 19.50 -6.09
CA GLU A 255 0.49 19.33 -5.07
C GLU A 255 0.47 17.89 -4.55
N ARG A 256 0.22 17.76 -3.24
CA ARG A 256 0.16 16.49 -2.54
C ARG A 256 -1.23 16.25 -1.96
N THR A 257 -1.75 15.05 -2.17
CA THR A 257 -2.87 14.49 -1.41
C THR A 257 -2.34 13.41 -0.47
N ASP A 258 -2.77 13.41 0.77
CA ASP A 258 -2.47 12.33 1.72
C ASP A 258 -3.55 11.25 1.65
N LEU A 259 -3.15 9.97 1.71
CA LEU A 259 -4.06 8.83 1.72
C LEU A 259 -3.89 8.02 3.02
N ILE A 260 -5.01 7.67 3.64
CA ILE A 260 -5.05 6.65 4.70
C ILE A 260 -5.94 5.51 4.21
N LEU A 261 -5.41 4.29 4.19
CA LEU A 261 -6.23 3.10 3.96
C LEU A 261 -6.27 2.24 5.23
N LEU A 262 -7.48 2.01 5.75
CA LEU A 262 -7.75 1.07 6.83
C LEU A 262 -8.46 -0.14 6.26
N ALA A 263 -7.80 -1.31 6.24
CA ALA A 263 -8.37 -2.52 5.68
C ALA A 263 -8.44 -3.65 6.71
N GLY A 264 -9.51 -4.46 6.66
CA GLY A 264 -9.62 -5.63 7.52
C GLY A 264 -11.04 -6.01 7.91
N GLY A 265 -11.16 -6.87 8.93
CA GLY A 265 -12.43 -7.42 9.39
C GLY A 265 -13.21 -6.46 10.29
N PRO A 266 -14.56 -6.49 10.23
CA PRO A 266 -15.39 -5.72 11.14
C PRO A 266 -15.39 -6.34 12.55
N ALA A 267 -15.51 -5.50 13.59
CA ALA A 267 -15.90 -5.98 14.91
C ALA A 267 -17.32 -6.57 14.86
N ALA A 268 -17.58 -7.56 15.74
CA ALA A 268 -18.91 -8.17 15.82
C ALA A 268 -20.03 -7.19 16.18
N THR A 269 -19.68 -6.10 16.86
CA THR A 269 -20.60 -5.03 17.29
C THR A 269 -20.72 -3.89 16.29
N ARG A 270 -19.96 -3.93 15.16
CA ARG A 270 -19.99 -2.86 14.16
C ARG A 270 -21.29 -2.92 13.37
N GLU A 271 -21.99 -1.83 13.32
CA GLU A 271 -23.17 -1.66 12.48
C GLU A 271 -22.77 -1.42 11.01
N PRO A 272 -23.57 -1.91 10.03
CA PRO A 272 -23.36 -1.58 8.64
C PRO A 272 -23.33 -0.06 8.40
N ARG A 273 -22.49 0.39 7.48
CA ARG A 273 -22.28 1.80 7.12
C ARG A 273 -21.73 2.68 8.25
N HIS A 274 -21.27 2.08 9.33
CA HIS A 274 -20.63 2.83 10.39
C HIS A 274 -19.13 2.95 10.11
N PRO A 275 -18.58 4.17 9.87
CA PRO A 275 -17.17 4.37 9.57
C PRO A 275 -16.29 4.15 10.81
N LEU A 276 -15.02 3.86 10.57
CA LEU A 276 -13.98 3.78 11.60
C LEU A 276 -13.46 5.16 11.98
N ILE A 277 -13.42 6.07 11.00
CA ILE A 277 -12.98 7.46 11.13
C ILE A 277 -14.16 8.36 10.72
N PRO A 278 -14.36 9.55 11.35
CA PRO A 278 -15.39 10.49 10.94
C PRO A 278 -15.35 10.78 9.43
N TRP A 279 -16.50 10.81 8.78
CA TRP A 279 -16.62 10.92 7.33
C TRP A 279 -17.30 12.19 6.83
N GLU A 280 -18.00 12.91 7.72
CA GLU A 280 -18.75 14.12 7.37
C GLU A 280 -17.87 15.37 7.37
N GLU A 281 -16.78 15.33 8.14
CA GLU A 281 -15.83 16.43 8.29
C GLU A 281 -14.41 15.93 8.48
N MET A 282 -13.43 16.78 8.15
CA MET A 282 -12.02 16.44 8.33
C MET A 282 -11.71 16.23 9.81
N PRO A 283 -11.06 15.11 10.16
CA PRO A 283 -10.65 14.84 11.54
C PRO A 283 -9.75 15.96 12.10
N GLU A 284 -10.04 16.41 13.34
CA GLU A 284 -9.28 17.48 14.00
C GLU A 284 -7.81 17.13 14.19
N GLU A 285 -7.48 15.84 14.27
CA GLU A 285 -6.11 15.35 14.39
C GLU A 285 -5.28 15.54 13.13
N TYR A 286 -5.92 15.75 11.97
CA TYR A 286 -5.21 16.03 10.73
C TYR A 286 -4.88 17.53 10.62
N THR A 287 -3.60 17.85 10.72
CA THR A 287 -3.12 19.24 10.76
C THR A 287 -2.17 19.61 9.62
N ALA A 288 -1.96 18.68 8.67
CA ALA A 288 -1.01 18.89 7.57
C ALA A 288 -1.45 19.95 6.54
N GLY A 289 -2.74 20.30 6.51
CA GLY A 289 -3.27 21.38 5.63
C GLY A 289 -3.27 21.03 4.14
N ARG A 290 -3.15 19.76 3.79
CA ARG A 290 -3.24 19.23 2.41
C ARG A 290 -4.57 18.53 2.18
N ASP A 291 -4.86 18.14 0.95
CA ASP A 291 -6.00 17.26 0.68
C ASP A 291 -5.79 15.92 1.39
N LEU A 292 -6.84 15.42 2.04
CA LEU A 292 -6.86 14.13 2.71
C LEU A 292 -7.89 13.20 2.08
N GLN A 293 -7.47 11.99 1.75
CA GLN A 293 -8.34 10.91 1.34
C GLN A 293 -8.26 9.76 2.35
N VAL A 294 -9.40 9.36 2.90
CA VAL A 294 -9.51 8.16 3.74
C VAL A 294 -10.26 7.08 2.96
N VAL A 295 -9.74 5.86 2.96
CA VAL A 295 -10.41 4.67 2.43
C VAL A 295 -10.52 3.64 3.53
N GLU A 296 -11.74 3.20 3.82
CA GLU A 296 -11.99 2.08 4.71
C GLU A 296 -12.46 0.87 3.92
N LEU A 297 -11.75 -0.24 4.03
CA LEU A 297 -12.07 -1.48 3.32
C LEU A 297 -12.44 -2.57 4.33
N ILE A 298 -13.72 -2.80 4.51
CA ILE A 298 -14.25 -3.74 5.50
C ILE A 298 -14.58 -5.08 4.84
N ILE A 299 -13.77 -6.09 5.16
CA ILE A 299 -13.82 -7.44 4.57
C ILE A 299 -14.01 -8.47 5.69
N LYS A 300 -15.03 -9.33 5.58
CA LYS A 300 -15.37 -10.32 6.62
C LYS A 300 -14.35 -11.45 6.71
N ASP A 301 -13.88 -11.96 5.57
CA ASP A 301 -12.99 -13.14 5.48
C ASP A 301 -11.63 -12.77 4.86
N GLY A 302 -11.03 -11.67 5.34
CA GLY A 302 -9.84 -11.08 4.74
C GLY A 302 -8.62 -12.01 4.70
N ASP A 303 -8.38 -12.81 5.73
CA ASP A 303 -7.24 -13.73 5.76
C ASP A 303 -7.39 -14.80 4.66
N SER A 304 -8.58 -15.37 4.51
CA SER A 304 -8.87 -16.35 3.44
C SER A 304 -8.75 -15.74 2.05
N LEU A 305 -9.18 -14.47 1.88
CA LEU A 305 -9.02 -13.74 0.63
C LEU A 305 -7.53 -13.55 0.29
N ILE A 306 -6.73 -13.11 1.26
CA ILE A 306 -5.28 -12.92 1.09
C ILE A 306 -4.61 -14.23 0.70
N ASP A 307 -4.90 -15.32 1.41
CA ASP A 307 -4.32 -16.63 1.11
C ASP A 307 -4.73 -17.12 -0.29
N ALA A 308 -5.99 -16.93 -0.70
CA ALA A 308 -6.46 -17.31 -2.03
C ALA A 308 -5.78 -16.50 -3.15
N ILE A 309 -5.65 -15.18 -2.97
CA ILE A 309 -4.99 -14.32 -3.96
C ILE A 309 -3.50 -14.69 -4.06
N TYR A 310 -2.77 -14.70 -2.94
CA TYR A 310 -1.33 -14.99 -2.96
C TYR A 310 -1.01 -16.41 -3.39
N GLY A 311 -1.88 -17.38 -3.07
CA GLY A 311 -1.76 -18.76 -3.57
C GLY A 311 -2.06 -18.91 -5.06
N GLY A 312 -2.77 -17.97 -5.65
CA GLY A 312 -3.12 -17.93 -7.08
C GLY A 312 -2.14 -17.19 -7.98
N LEU A 313 -1.23 -16.38 -7.39
CA LEU A 313 -0.28 -15.59 -8.17
C LEU A 313 0.65 -16.49 -8.98
N TRP A 314 0.72 -16.24 -10.29
CA TRP A 314 1.54 -17.00 -11.26
C TRP A 314 1.30 -18.52 -11.27
N ALA A 315 0.19 -19.00 -10.71
CA ALA A 315 -0.13 -20.45 -10.71
C ALA A 315 -0.28 -21.06 -12.11
N LYS A 316 -0.47 -20.24 -13.15
CA LYS A 316 -0.58 -20.67 -14.55
C LYS A 316 0.74 -20.63 -15.31
N GLU A 317 1.81 -20.08 -14.74
CA GLU A 317 3.13 -20.13 -15.34
C GLU A 317 3.69 -21.56 -15.20
N PRO A 318 4.16 -22.21 -16.29
CA PRO A 318 4.84 -23.47 -16.15
C PRO A 318 6.09 -23.25 -15.29
N VAL A 319 6.24 -24.08 -14.26
CA VAL A 319 7.48 -24.14 -13.49
C VAL A 319 8.56 -24.51 -14.50
N HIS A 320 9.40 -23.56 -14.89
CA HIS A 320 10.56 -23.85 -15.72
C HIS A 320 11.50 -24.74 -14.90
N ALA A 321 11.47 -26.05 -15.22
CA ALA A 321 12.38 -27.06 -14.72
C ALA A 321 13.83 -26.77 -15.13
#